data_dbf3e355f9cf458a9e6b4f59849bb8f5
#
_entry.id   dbf3e355f9cf458a9e6b4f59849bb8f5
#
_cell.length_a   1.000
_cell.length_b   1.000
_cell.length_c   1.000
_cell.angle_alpha   90.00
_cell.angle_beta   90.00
_cell.angle_gamma   90.00
#
_symmetry.space_group_name_H-M   'P 1'
#
loop_
_entity.id
_entity.type
_entity.pdbx_description
1 polymer ?
#
loop_
_entity_poly.entity_id
_entity_poly.type
_entity_poly.pdbx_seq_one_letter_code
_entity_poly.pdbx_strand_id
1 'polypeptide(L)'
;AWCCILTGMPPERAALVTALGTRTRLFLLSNTNAIHAAVFEADLQASLPDASAFWGSFEQAHYSHDLGIKKPHPETFLAVCERHGLAPGRTLFLDDSIQHVEGADKAGLHAHHLDLSREDFGGWMSRMGWSF
;
A
#
# COMPACT_ATOMS: atom_id res chain seq x y z
N ALA A 1 13.28 -10.97 -4.09
CA ALA A 1 12.77 -10.05 -3.07
C ALA A 1 11.29 -9.79 -3.29
N TRP A 2 10.57 -9.59 -2.21
CA TRP A 2 9.15 -9.25 -2.25
C TRP A 2 8.97 -7.74 -2.32
N CYS A 3 7.90 -7.31 -2.97
CA CYS A 3 7.47 -5.92 -3.01
C CYS A 3 6.07 -5.83 -2.42
N CYS A 4 5.76 -4.75 -1.74
CA CYS A 4 4.44 -4.54 -1.15
C CYS A 4 3.77 -3.29 -1.71
N ILE A 5 2.49 -3.42 -2.04
CA ILE A 5 1.64 -2.30 -2.40
C ILE A 5 0.59 -2.16 -1.31
N LEU A 6 0.55 -1.01 -0.67
CA LEU A 6 -0.38 -0.70 0.41
C LEU A 6 -1.35 0.40 0.00
N THR A 7 -2.48 0.46 0.68
CA THR A 7 -3.44 1.52 0.51
C THR A 7 -3.77 2.14 1.86
N GLY A 8 -3.90 3.45 1.91
CA GLY A 8 -4.26 4.26 3.06
C GLY A 8 -3.94 3.65 4.44
N MET A 9 -3.06 4.27 5.20
CA MET A 9 -2.68 3.76 6.52
C MET A 9 -3.10 4.72 7.62
N PRO A 10 -3.75 4.21 8.68
CA PRO A 10 -3.92 5.00 9.90
C PRO A 10 -2.56 5.39 10.49
N PRO A 11 -2.45 6.57 11.11
CA PRO A 11 -1.18 7.04 11.69
C PRO A 11 -0.53 6.07 12.66
N GLU A 12 -1.31 5.31 13.43
CA GLU A 12 -0.80 4.34 14.40
C GLU A 12 -0.02 3.17 13.78
N ARG A 13 -0.11 3.00 12.46
CA ARG A 13 0.63 1.95 11.73
C ARG A 13 1.90 2.45 11.08
N ALA A 14 2.17 3.74 11.17
CA ALA A 14 3.29 4.37 10.49
C ALA A 14 4.63 3.74 10.86
N ALA A 15 4.84 3.39 12.12
CA ALA A 15 6.09 2.76 12.57
C ALA A 15 6.30 1.38 11.92
N LEU A 16 5.23 0.58 11.78
CA LEU A 16 5.30 -0.72 11.13
C LEU A 16 5.57 -0.58 9.63
N VAL A 17 4.96 0.39 8.99
CA VAL A 17 5.18 0.69 7.57
C VAL A 17 6.61 1.12 7.33
N THR A 18 7.15 1.98 8.19
CA THR A 18 8.54 2.42 8.12
C THR A 18 9.50 1.24 8.25
N ALA A 19 9.26 0.35 9.21
CA ALA A 19 10.07 -0.85 9.38
C ALA A 19 9.99 -1.80 8.18
N LEU A 20 8.80 -1.96 7.62
CA LEU A 20 8.59 -2.76 6.41
C LEU A 20 9.41 -2.23 5.23
N GLY A 21 9.47 -0.92 5.06
CA GLY A 21 10.23 -0.27 3.99
C GLY A 21 11.74 -0.50 4.05
N THR A 22 12.28 -0.91 5.20
CA THR A 22 13.70 -1.28 5.33
C THR A 22 13.99 -2.69 4.82
N ARG A 23 12.96 -3.51 4.63
CA ARG A 23 13.10 -4.93 4.28
C ARG A 23 12.58 -5.28 2.89
N THR A 24 11.72 -4.43 2.33
CA THR A 24 11.11 -4.69 1.03
C THR A 24 10.86 -3.38 0.31
N ARG A 25 10.73 -3.46 -1.01
CA ARG A 25 10.30 -2.32 -1.80
C ARG A 25 8.83 -2.05 -1.48
N LEU A 26 8.50 -0.80 -1.20
CA LEU A 26 7.19 -0.43 -0.70
C LEU A 26 6.58 0.67 -1.57
N PHE A 27 5.31 0.51 -1.90
CA PHE A 27 4.56 1.44 -2.73
C PHE A 27 3.21 1.72 -2.10
N LEU A 28 2.72 2.93 -2.28
CA LEU A 28 1.36 3.31 -1.90
C LEU A 28 0.51 3.41 -3.17
N LEU A 29 -0.70 2.86 -3.14
CA LEU A 29 -1.68 2.98 -4.22
C LEU A 29 -3.02 3.39 -3.64
N SER A 30 -3.50 4.56 -3.97
CA SER A 30 -4.74 5.11 -3.43
C SER A 30 -5.68 5.58 -4.52
N ASN A 31 -6.96 5.24 -4.38
CA ASN A 31 -8.03 5.81 -5.20
C ASN A 31 -8.42 7.16 -4.62
N THR A 32 -8.00 8.24 -5.27
CA THR A 32 -8.28 9.58 -4.78
C THR A 32 -8.17 10.60 -5.91
N ASN A 33 -8.54 11.84 -5.62
CA ASN A 33 -8.29 12.98 -6.50
C ASN A 33 -7.23 13.90 -5.86
N ALA A 34 -6.79 14.90 -6.62
CA ALA A 34 -5.72 15.79 -6.17
C ALA A 34 -6.05 16.54 -4.87
N ILE A 35 -7.32 16.93 -4.68
CA ILE A 35 -7.76 17.64 -3.47
C ILE A 35 -7.70 16.72 -2.26
N HIS A 36 -8.25 15.52 -2.36
CA HIS A 36 -8.24 14.55 -1.27
C HIS A 36 -6.83 14.07 -0.96
N ALA A 37 -5.98 13.90 -1.96
CA ALA A 37 -4.58 13.52 -1.76
C ALA A 37 -3.85 14.59 -0.95
N ALA A 38 -4.04 15.87 -1.27
CA ALA A 38 -3.42 16.97 -0.53
C ALA A 38 -3.88 17.01 0.94
N VAL A 39 -5.17 16.78 1.20
CA VAL A 39 -5.71 16.72 2.56
C VAL A 39 -5.11 15.54 3.32
N PHE A 40 -5.09 14.36 2.71
CA PHE A 40 -4.52 13.15 3.32
C PHE A 40 -3.04 13.34 3.67
N GLU A 41 -2.25 13.89 2.76
CA GLU A 41 -0.83 14.16 2.98
C GLU A 41 -0.62 15.19 4.10
N ALA A 42 -1.44 16.25 4.14
CA ALA A 42 -1.37 17.27 5.19
C ALA A 42 -1.74 16.68 6.56
N ASP A 43 -2.77 15.84 6.62
CA ASP A 43 -3.19 15.19 7.87
C ASP A 43 -2.10 14.27 8.40
N LEU A 44 -1.46 13.50 7.55
CA LEU A 44 -0.34 12.65 7.95
C LEU A 44 0.85 13.47 8.42
N GLN A 45 1.17 14.56 7.72
CA GLN A 45 2.26 15.45 8.10
C GLN A 45 2.04 16.05 9.49
N ALA A 46 0.80 16.39 9.83
CA ALA A 46 0.44 16.95 11.13
C ALA A 46 0.38 15.88 12.24
N SER A 47 0.03 14.65 11.91
CA SER A 47 -0.27 13.59 12.89
C SER A 47 0.94 12.73 13.24
N LEU A 48 1.93 12.62 12.37
CA LEU A 48 3.05 11.71 12.56
C LEU A 48 4.24 12.42 13.21
N PRO A 49 4.92 11.77 14.20
CA PRO A 49 6.14 12.30 14.79
C PRO A 49 7.27 12.49 13.77
N ASP A 50 7.35 11.59 12.78
CA ASP A 50 8.33 11.65 11.71
C ASP A 50 7.70 11.30 10.38
N ALA A 51 7.00 12.26 9.79
CA ALA A 51 6.34 12.10 8.50
C ALA A 51 7.35 11.89 7.37
N SER A 52 8.54 12.49 7.44
CA SER A 52 9.58 12.28 6.45
C SER A 52 10.02 10.83 6.37
N ALA A 53 10.23 10.18 7.52
CA ALA A 53 10.59 8.76 7.56
C ALA A 53 9.47 7.88 7.00
N PHE A 54 8.22 8.19 7.32
CA PHE A 54 7.07 7.46 6.78
C PHE A 54 7.02 7.55 5.25
N TRP A 55 7.03 8.77 4.69
CA TRP A 55 6.98 8.96 3.25
C TRP A 55 8.21 8.42 2.55
N GLY A 56 9.39 8.54 3.17
CA GLY A 56 10.63 7.99 2.65
C GLY A 56 10.68 6.46 2.61
N SER A 57 9.76 5.78 3.30
CA SER A 57 9.65 4.32 3.27
C SER A 57 9.08 3.80 1.95
N PHE A 58 8.33 4.63 1.22
CA PHE A 58 7.76 4.28 -0.07
C PHE A 58 8.68 4.74 -1.20
N GLU A 59 8.89 3.89 -2.19
CA GLU A 59 9.59 4.31 -3.41
C GLU A 59 8.76 5.32 -4.18
N GLN A 60 7.44 5.12 -4.21
CA GLN A 60 6.50 6.07 -4.81
C GLN A 60 5.09 5.86 -4.27
N ALA A 61 4.34 6.96 -4.15
CA ALA A 61 2.91 6.95 -3.93
C ALA A 61 2.20 7.17 -5.26
N HIS A 62 1.29 6.26 -5.61
CA HIS A 62 0.47 6.34 -6.81
C HIS A 62 -0.97 6.68 -6.44
N TYR A 63 -1.52 7.66 -7.11
CA TYR A 63 -2.90 8.09 -6.93
C TYR A 63 -3.68 7.86 -8.23
N SER A 64 -4.94 7.48 -8.12
CA SER A 64 -5.76 7.17 -9.30
C SER A 64 -5.88 8.35 -10.27
N HIS A 65 -5.89 9.59 -9.77
CA HIS A 65 -5.96 10.76 -10.63
C HIS A 65 -4.68 10.96 -11.46
N ASP A 66 -3.53 10.51 -10.98
CA ASP A 66 -2.26 10.57 -11.73
C ASP A 66 -2.14 9.41 -12.72
N LEU A 67 -2.64 8.22 -12.34
CA LEU A 67 -2.56 7.03 -13.19
C LEU A 67 -3.58 7.04 -14.32
N GLY A 68 -4.70 7.74 -14.16
CA GLY A 68 -5.82 7.72 -15.09
C GLY A 68 -6.66 6.46 -15.03
N ILE A 69 -6.33 5.53 -14.14
CA ILE A 69 -7.07 4.30 -13.85
C ILE A 69 -7.08 4.08 -12.34
N LYS A 70 -8.01 3.27 -11.86
CA LYS A 70 -8.20 3.06 -10.43
C LYS A 70 -8.46 1.59 -10.08
N LYS A 71 -8.21 1.25 -8.82
CA LYS A 71 -8.64 -0.03 -8.26
C LYS A 71 -10.18 -0.12 -8.35
N PRO A 72 -10.80 -1.25 -8.60
CA PRO A 72 -10.21 -2.60 -8.63
C PRO A 72 -9.76 -3.10 -10.01
N HIS A 73 -9.68 -2.24 -11.02
CA HIS A 73 -9.27 -2.67 -12.36
C HIS A 73 -7.88 -3.32 -12.33
N PRO A 74 -7.74 -4.56 -12.84
CA PRO A 74 -6.44 -5.25 -12.84
C PRO A 74 -5.33 -4.45 -13.51
N GLU A 75 -5.65 -3.68 -14.55
CA GLU A 75 -4.69 -2.82 -15.26
C GLU A 75 -4.01 -1.80 -14.36
N THR A 76 -4.69 -1.37 -13.28
CA THR A 76 -4.11 -0.43 -12.31
C THR A 76 -2.89 -1.05 -11.63
N PHE A 77 -3.01 -2.29 -11.19
CA PHE A 77 -1.90 -3.01 -10.53
C PHE A 77 -0.79 -3.32 -11.50
N LEU A 78 -1.14 -3.73 -12.72
CA LEU A 78 -0.17 -4.03 -13.77
C LEU A 78 0.61 -2.77 -14.18
N ALA A 79 -0.04 -1.61 -14.24
CA ALA A 79 0.61 -0.35 -14.55
C ALA A 79 1.68 0.01 -13.51
N VAL A 80 1.39 -0.20 -12.22
CA VAL A 80 2.37 0.03 -11.14
C VAL A 80 3.53 -0.95 -11.27
N CYS A 81 3.24 -2.22 -11.48
CA CYS A 81 4.27 -3.24 -11.64
C CYS A 81 5.18 -2.94 -12.84
N GLU A 82 4.61 -2.58 -13.97
CA GLU A 82 5.37 -2.26 -15.18
C GLU A 82 6.27 -1.04 -14.98
N ARG A 83 5.74 0.01 -14.37
CA ARG A 83 6.48 1.25 -14.13
C ARG A 83 7.74 1.02 -13.29
N HIS A 84 7.69 0.11 -12.34
CA HIS A 84 8.77 -0.11 -11.38
C HIS A 84 9.54 -1.42 -11.61
N GLY A 85 9.25 -2.13 -12.69
CA GLY A 85 9.91 -3.40 -12.99
C GLY A 85 9.59 -4.50 -11.98
N LEU A 86 8.37 -4.50 -11.43
CA LEU A 86 7.94 -5.49 -10.46
C LEU A 86 7.34 -6.70 -11.15
N ALA A 87 7.69 -7.89 -10.66
CA ALA A 87 7.03 -9.12 -11.08
C ALA A 87 5.73 -9.28 -10.27
N PRO A 88 4.55 -9.35 -10.91
CA PRO A 88 3.29 -9.51 -10.16
C PRO A 88 3.31 -10.69 -9.20
N GLY A 89 3.88 -11.83 -9.59
CA GLY A 89 3.98 -13.02 -8.74
C GLY A 89 4.91 -12.87 -7.53
N ARG A 90 5.62 -11.76 -7.41
CA ARG A 90 6.47 -11.43 -6.27
C ARG A 90 6.08 -10.10 -5.62
N THR A 91 4.88 -9.66 -5.87
CA THR A 91 4.33 -8.42 -5.34
C THR A 91 3.13 -8.74 -4.48
N LEU A 92 3.16 -8.25 -3.24
CA LEU A 92 2.09 -8.40 -2.27
C LEU A 92 1.23 -7.14 -2.28
N PHE A 93 -0.06 -7.32 -2.34
CA PHE A 93 -1.03 -6.23 -2.21
C PHE A 93 -1.87 -6.44 -0.95
N LEU A 94 -1.96 -5.40 -0.13
CA LEU A 94 -2.76 -5.39 1.10
C LEU A 94 -3.76 -4.27 1.05
N ASP A 95 -5.03 -4.61 1.28
CA ASP A 95 -6.12 -3.64 1.31
C ASP A 95 -7.24 -4.16 2.22
N ASP A 96 -8.00 -3.25 2.80
CA ASP A 96 -9.18 -3.56 3.59
C ASP A 96 -10.45 -3.72 2.73
N SER A 97 -10.38 -3.42 1.44
CA SER A 97 -11.48 -3.61 0.49
C SER A 97 -11.32 -4.92 -0.27
N ILE A 98 -12.28 -5.83 -0.08
CA ILE A 98 -12.25 -7.14 -0.76
C ILE A 98 -12.30 -6.99 -2.29
N GLN A 99 -12.98 -5.98 -2.80
CA GLN A 99 -13.06 -5.73 -4.25
C GLN A 99 -11.70 -5.37 -4.83
N HIS A 100 -10.91 -4.58 -4.11
CA HIS A 100 -9.55 -4.22 -4.52
C HIS A 100 -8.63 -5.44 -4.49
N VAL A 101 -8.77 -6.26 -3.46
CA VAL A 101 -8.00 -7.51 -3.32
C VAL A 101 -8.30 -8.46 -4.48
N GLU A 102 -9.56 -8.61 -4.87
CA GLU A 102 -9.95 -9.42 -6.02
C GLU A 102 -9.34 -8.90 -7.32
N GLY A 103 -9.32 -7.58 -7.51
CA GLY A 103 -8.70 -6.96 -8.68
C GLY A 103 -7.20 -7.22 -8.77
N ALA A 104 -6.51 -7.14 -7.65
CA ALA A 104 -5.07 -7.43 -7.58
C ALA A 104 -4.78 -8.92 -7.84
N ASP A 105 -5.63 -9.80 -7.33
CA ASP A 105 -5.52 -11.24 -7.59
C ASP A 105 -5.66 -11.54 -9.09
N LYS A 106 -6.62 -10.91 -9.75
CA LYS A 106 -6.81 -11.05 -11.21
C LYS A 106 -5.61 -10.55 -12.00
N ALA A 107 -4.87 -9.58 -11.47
CA ALA A 107 -3.65 -9.07 -12.09
C ALA A 107 -2.44 -9.98 -11.86
N GLY A 108 -2.57 -11.00 -11.04
CA GLY A 108 -1.51 -11.96 -10.74
C GLY A 108 -0.66 -11.62 -9.53
N LEU A 109 -1.04 -10.62 -8.73
CA LEU A 109 -0.37 -10.29 -7.48
C LEU A 109 -0.78 -11.27 -6.38
N HIS A 110 0.04 -11.34 -5.32
CA HIS A 110 -0.38 -11.96 -4.07
C HIS A 110 -1.23 -10.95 -3.30
N ALA A 111 -2.53 -11.16 -3.32
CA ALA A 111 -3.48 -10.21 -2.72
C ALA A 111 -4.03 -10.77 -1.41
N HIS A 112 -4.00 -9.95 -0.36
CA HIS A 112 -4.51 -10.31 0.95
C HIS A 112 -5.48 -9.26 1.47
N HIS A 113 -6.63 -9.72 1.90
CA HIS A 113 -7.64 -8.89 2.54
C HIS A 113 -7.26 -8.68 4.00
N LEU A 114 -7.03 -7.43 4.37
CA LEU A 114 -6.80 -7.03 5.76
C LEU A 114 -8.12 -6.65 6.39
N ASP A 115 -8.74 -7.58 7.09
CA ASP A 115 -10.02 -7.35 7.76
C ASP A 115 -9.79 -6.63 9.08
N LEU A 116 -9.95 -5.31 9.07
CA LEU A 116 -9.71 -4.45 10.24
C LEU A 116 -10.71 -4.68 11.38
N SER A 117 -11.80 -5.41 11.13
CA SER A 117 -12.74 -5.82 12.19
C SER A 117 -12.23 -7.01 13.01
N ARG A 118 -11.23 -7.73 12.51
CA ARG A 118 -10.69 -8.96 13.11
C ARG A 118 -9.24 -8.84 13.56
N GLU A 119 -8.44 -8.09 12.81
CA GLU A 119 -7.02 -7.94 13.11
C GLU A 119 -6.52 -6.58 12.65
N ASP A 120 -5.48 -6.07 13.30
CA ASP A 120 -4.76 -4.91 12.82
C ASP A 120 -3.60 -5.35 11.90
N PHE A 121 -2.92 -4.37 11.34
CA PHE A 121 -1.80 -4.62 10.44
C PHE A 121 -0.65 -5.35 11.12
N GLY A 122 -0.35 -4.99 12.37
CA GLY A 122 0.71 -5.66 13.15
C GLY A 122 0.39 -7.12 13.43
N GLY A 123 -0.86 -7.42 13.78
CA GLY A 123 -1.33 -8.79 13.98
C GLY A 123 -1.25 -9.62 12.70
N TRP A 124 -1.64 -9.02 11.58
CA TRP A 124 -1.53 -9.69 10.29
C TRP A 124 -0.07 -10.01 9.95
N MET A 125 0.83 -9.06 10.13
CA MET A 125 2.26 -9.27 9.86
C MET A 125 2.84 -10.39 10.71
N SER A 126 2.50 -10.42 12.01
CA SER A 126 2.95 -11.47 12.91
C SER A 126 2.45 -12.84 12.49
N ARG A 127 1.18 -12.93 12.11
CA ARG A 127 0.56 -14.17 11.63
C ARG A 127 1.23 -14.69 10.36
N MET A 128 1.69 -13.79 9.50
CA MET A 128 2.40 -14.13 8.26
C MET A 128 3.90 -14.38 8.47
N GLY A 129 4.37 -14.36 9.71
CA GLY A 129 5.76 -14.63 10.04
C GLY A 129 6.70 -13.45 9.87
N TRP A 130 6.19 -12.25 9.77
CA TRP A 130 6.99 -11.04 9.63
C TRP A 130 7.14 -10.37 10.99
N SER A 131 8.38 -10.27 11.46
CA SER A 131 8.72 -9.60 12.72
C SER A 131 9.83 -8.59 12.50
N PHE A 132 9.74 -7.51 13.24
CA PHE A 132 10.72 -6.42 13.19
C PHE A 132 11.30 -6.12 14.56
#